data_eb8ad096e97066b1f844c8718ed5f9a3
#
_entry.id   eb8ad096e97066b1f844c8718ed5f9a3
#
_cell.length_a   1.000
_cell.length_b   1.000
_cell.length_c   1.000
_cell.angle_alpha   90.00
_cell.angle_beta   90.00
_cell.angle_gamma   90.00
#
_symmetry.space_group_name_H-M   'P 1'
#
loop_
_entity.id
_entity.type
_entity.pdbx_description
1 polymer ?
#
loop_
_entity_poly.entity_id
_entity_poly.type
_entity_poly.pdbx_seq_one_letter_code
_entity_poly.pdbx_strand_id
1 'polypeptide(L)'
;MSWSLKGSYVETCSCELMCPCNLSFDHGATYDYCRATLAFAIRAGEVEGTDVGGLNVVAIIDTPKVMTDGNWRLGVYIDERADDEQAEKLQRVFTGELGGPMAGLAPLVGEVVGIERAPIELHHDGLRHSVRVGDAIDFEIEDIVPVGVETGEPVRFQGMFHPAGSNLTIAEATRSRIDAFGISYEGKTGLSTSEFAWAA
;
A
#
# COMPACT_ATOMS: atom_id res chain seq x y z
N MET A 1 -19.54 11.07 10.73
CA MET A 1 -19.66 9.72 10.14
C MET A 1 -18.43 8.97 10.58
N SER A 2 -18.55 7.82 11.22
CA SER A 2 -17.41 7.08 11.77
C SER A 2 -17.13 5.85 10.90
N TRP A 3 -15.86 5.54 10.73
CA TRP A 3 -15.43 4.31 10.09
C TRP A 3 -14.13 3.80 10.72
N SER A 4 -13.89 2.51 10.59
CA SER A 4 -12.62 1.91 11.00
C SER A 4 -12.25 0.71 10.13
N LEU A 5 -10.97 0.54 9.85
CA LEU A 5 -10.39 -0.60 9.17
C LEU A 5 -9.22 -1.16 9.98
N LYS A 6 -9.11 -2.48 10.04
CA LYS A 6 -7.97 -3.17 10.65
C LYS A 6 -7.57 -4.37 9.81
N GLY A 7 -6.29 -4.60 9.68
CA GLY A 7 -5.81 -5.72 8.87
C GLY A 7 -4.31 -5.79 8.75
N SER A 8 -3.83 -6.39 7.67
CA SER A 8 -2.42 -6.47 7.32
C SER A 8 -2.12 -5.66 6.06
N TYR A 9 -0.87 -5.32 5.90
CA TYR A 9 -0.39 -4.48 4.82
C TYR A 9 0.89 -5.01 4.21
N VAL A 10 1.00 -4.88 2.89
CA VAL A 10 2.19 -5.23 2.09
C VAL A 10 2.36 -4.20 0.99
N GLU A 11 3.59 -3.74 0.75
CA GLU A 11 3.88 -2.88 -0.39
C GLU A 11 5.14 -3.29 -1.13
N THR A 12 5.23 -2.86 -2.39
CA THR A 12 6.50 -2.80 -3.12
C THR A 12 6.65 -1.47 -3.80
N CYS A 13 7.87 -0.96 -3.89
CA CYS A 13 8.16 0.29 -4.57
C CYS A 13 9.40 0.21 -5.48
N SER A 14 9.49 1.15 -6.43
CA SER A 14 10.53 1.19 -7.46
C SER A 14 11.92 1.56 -6.97
N CYS A 15 12.03 2.18 -5.79
CA CYS A 15 13.30 2.64 -5.24
C CYS A 15 14.23 1.49 -4.88
N GLU A 16 15.55 1.74 -4.94
CA GLU A 16 16.54 0.83 -4.36
C GLU A 16 16.39 0.78 -2.83
N LEU A 17 16.84 -0.31 -2.24
CA LEU A 17 16.93 -0.45 -0.79
C LEU A 17 18.03 0.47 -0.26
N MET A 18 17.79 1.37 0.69
CA MET A 18 16.54 1.71 1.36
C MET A 18 15.85 2.86 0.62
N CYS A 19 14.53 2.79 0.50
CA CYS A 19 13.75 3.86 -0.13
C CYS A 19 13.86 5.16 0.69
N PRO A 20 14.37 6.26 0.12
CA PRO A 20 14.53 7.53 0.85
C PRO A 20 13.20 8.12 1.33
N CYS A 21 12.10 7.88 0.59
CA CYS A 21 10.78 8.37 0.97
C CYS A 21 10.26 7.78 2.29
N ASN A 22 10.80 6.61 2.70
CA ASN A 22 10.47 6.00 3.99
C ASN A 22 11.09 6.76 5.18
N LEU A 23 12.10 7.60 4.93
CA LEU A 23 12.66 8.48 5.95
C LEU A 23 11.86 9.78 6.04
N SER A 24 11.55 10.39 4.89
CA SER A 24 10.71 11.58 4.79
C SER A 24 10.28 11.79 3.34
N PHE A 25 9.06 12.26 3.10
CA PHE A 25 8.51 12.49 1.77
C PHE A 25 9.19 13.64 0.99
N ASP A 26 9.94 14.50 1.65
CA ASP A 26 10.76 15.55 1.06
C ASP A 26 12.16 15.08 0.66
N HIS A 27 12.54 13.84 0.99
CA HIS A 27 13.72 13.21 0.42
C HIS A 27 13.41 12.74 -1.01
N GLY A 28 14.30 12.99 -1.92
CA GLY A 28 14.13 12.55 -3.30
C GLY A 28 14.23 11.03 -3.43
N ALA A 29 13.33 10.42 -4.21
CA ALA A 29 13.38 9.01 -4.60
C ALA A 29 14.72 8.66 -5.30
N THR A 30 15.04 7.37 -5.39
CA THR A 30 16.26 6.90 -6.10
C THR A 30 16.28 7.34 -7.56
N TYR A 31 15.11 7.35 -8.20
CA TYR A 31 14.92 7.77 -9.59
C TYR A 31 14.21 9.13 -9.68
N ASP A 32 13.95 9.60 -10.90
CA ASP A 32 13.20 10.86 -11.13
C ASP A 32 11.69 10.70 -10.87
N TYR A 33 11.29 9.57 -10.34
CA TYR A 33 9.93 9.22 -9.94
C TYR A 33 9.96 8.29 -8.73
N CYS A 34 8.85 8.19 -8.00
CA CYS A 34 8.58 7.10 -7.07
C CYS A 34 7.28 6.41 -7.48
N ARG A 35 7.32 5.10 -7.67
CA ARG A 35 6.15 4.26 -7.94
C ARG A 35 6.03 3.22 -6.85
N ALA A 36 4.83 3.10 -6.29
CA ALA A 36 4.56 2.13 -5.24
C ALA A 36 3.19 1.50 -5.40
N THR A 37 3.09 0.24 -4.99
CA THR A 37 1.85 -0.54 -4.92
C THR A 37 1.61 -0.93 -3.47
N LEU A 38 0.53 -0.43 -2.89
CA LEU A 38 0.15 -0.54 -1.49
C LEU A 38 -1.05 -1.47 -1.38
N ALA A 39 -0.88 -2.63 -0.77
CA ALA A 39 -1.92 -3.66 -0.65
C ALA A 39 -2.40 -3.80 0.81
N PHE A 40 -3.70 -3.68 1.01
CA PHE A 40 -4.37 -3.75 2.30
C PHE A 40 -5.32 -4.95 2.33
N ALA A 41 -5.09 -5.88 3.26
CA ALA A 41 -6.05 -6.94 3.57
C ALA A 41 -6.86 -6.52 4.81
N ILE A 42 -8.12 -6.19 4.63
CA ILE A 42 -9.02 -5.74 5.69
C ILE A 42 -9.58 -6.97 6.40
N ARG A 43 -9.06 -7.30 7.59
CA ARG A 43 -9.59 -8.41 8.40
C ARG A 43 -10.89 -8.09 9.09
N ALA A 44 -11.02 -6.84 9.53
CA ALA A 44 -12.23 -6.30 10.13
C ALA A 44 -12.36 -4.81 9.79
N GLY A 45 -13.54 -4.37 9.46
CA GLY A 45 -13.79 -2.97 9.13
C GLY A 45 -15.26 -2.68 8.95
N GLU A 46 -15.65 -1.46 9.34
CA GLU A 46 -16.98 -0.92 9.10
C GLU A 46 -16.84 0.49 8.57
N VAL A 47 -17.57 0.83 7.53
CA VAL A 47 -17.62 2.18 6.95
C VAL A 47 -19.07 2.62 6.91
N GLU A 48 -19.40 3.62 7.76
CA GLU A 48 -20.76 4.17 7.83
C GLU A 48 -21.87 3.10 7.98
N GLY A 49 -21.62 2.09 8.84
CA GLY A 49 -22.55 1.00 9.12
C GLY A 49 -22.47 -0.19 8.17
N THR A 50 -21.63 -0.14 7.12
CA THR A 50 -21.42 -1.24 6.17
C THR A 50 -20.18 -2.03 6.56
N ASP A 51 -20.32 -3.33 6.79
CA ASP A 51 -19.18 -4.25 7.03
C ASP A 51 -18.37 -4.41 5.73
N VAL A 52 -17.07 -4.17 5.82
CA VAL A 52 -16.10 -4.34 4.74
C VAL A 52 -14.98 -5.33 5.12
N GLY A 53 -15.19 -6.09 6.20
CA GLY A 53 -14.27 -7.14 6.63
C GLY A 53 -14.12 -8.26 5.59
N GLY A 54 -12.90 -8.80 5.46
CA GLY A 54 -12.57 -9.84 4.49
C GLY A 54 -12.30 -9.36 3.07
N LEU A 55 -12.38 -8.06 2.80
CA LEU A 55 -12.08 -7.46 1.50
C LEU A 55 -10.63 -6.95 1.43
N ASN A 56 -10.10 -6.90 0.21
CA ASN A 56 -8.77 -6.36 -0.08
C ASN A 56 -8.88 -5.08 -0.91
N VAL A 57 -7.92 -4.18 -0.73
CA VAL A 57 -7.76 -2.99 -1.58
C VAL A 57 -6.30 -2.83 -1.95
N VAL A 58 -6.03 -2.48 -3.20
CA VAL A 58 -4.68 -2.18 -3.69
C VAL A 58 -4.66 -0.79 -4.30
N ALA A 59 -3.83 0.10 -3.75
CA ALA A 59 -3.59 1.41 -4.31
C ALA A 59 -2.24 1.42 -5.05
N ILE A 60 -2.18 2.08 -6.19
CA ILE A 60 -0.98 2.28 -6.99
C ILE A 60 -0.74 3.77 -7.09
N ILE A 61 0.48 4.20 -6.82
CA ILE A 61 0.88 5.60 -6.95
C ILE A 61 2.06 5.75 -7.90
N ASP A 62 2.05 6.84 -8.65
CA ASP A 62 3.16 7.34 -9.45
C ASP A 62 3.36 8.81 -9.10
N THR A 63 4.53 9.14 -8.55
CA THR A 63 4.80 10.46 -7.99
C THR A 63 6.08 11.05 -8.60
N PRO A 64 6.29 12.38 -8.58
CA PRO A 64 7.59 12.96 -8.87
C PRO A 64 8.65 12.44 -7.91
N LYS A 65 9.92 12.76 -8.21
CA LYS A 65 11.08 12.39 -7.39
C LYS A 65 10.92 12.78 -5.92
N VAL A 66 10.42 13.99 -5.67
CA VAL A 66 10.10 14.49 -4.33
C VAL A 66 8.60 14.39 -4.15
N MET A 67 8.17 13.52 -3.27
CA MET A 67 6.73 13.21 -3.12
C MET A 67 5.91 14.41 -2.66
N THR A 68 6.51 15.32 -1.87
CA THR A 68 5.86 16.58 -1.43
C THR A 68 5.60 17.58 -2.55
N ASP A 69 6.17 17.40 -3.76
CA ASP A 69 5.87 18.25 -4.91
C ASP A 69 4.44 18.01 -5.46
N GLY A 70 3.73 17.00 -4.95
CA GLY A 70 2.37 16.68 -5.36
C GLY A 70 2.28 16.09 -6.76
N ASN A 71 1.13 16.32 -7.45
CA ASN A 71 0.85 15.76 -8.78
C ASN A 71 0.91 14.22 -8.84
N TRP A 72 0.55 13.55 -7.77
CA TRP A 72 0.50 12.10 -7.75
C TRP A 72 -0.60 11.59 -8.68
N ARG A 73 -0.31 10.50 -9.37
CA ARG A 73 -1.31 9.70 -10.06
C ARG A 73 -1.69 8.53 -9.16
N LEU A 74 -2.98 8.38 -8.88
CA LEU A 74 -3.51 7.35 -7.99
C LEU A 74 -4.45 6.43 -8.77
N GLY A 75 -4.15 5.13 -8.78
CA GLY A 75 -5.07 4.07 -9.19
C GLY A 75 -5.49 3.22 -8.00
N VAL A 76 -6.71 2.70 -7.99
CA VAL A 76 -7.21 1.86 -6.89
C VAL A 76 -7.92 0.63 -7.45
N TYR A 77 -7.51 -0.55 -7.02
CA TYR A 77 -8.28 -1.78 -7.16
C TYR A 77 -9.02 -2.10 -5.88
N ILE A 78 -10.29 -2.39 -5.99
CA ILE A 78 -11.15 -2.88 -4.91
C ILE A 78 -11.47 -4.35 -5.20
N ASP A 79 -11.45 -5.17 -4.18
CA ASP A 79 -11.78 -6.60 -4.28
C ASP A 79 -13.09 -6.82 -5.06
N GLU A 80 -13.09 -7.68 -6.07
CA GLU A 80 -14.28 -7.98 -6.87
C GLU A 80 -15.43 -8.60 -6.06
N ARG A 81 -15.13 -9.16 -4.87
CA ARG A 81 -16.12 -9.70 -3.94
C ARG A 81 -16.94 -8.61 -3.23
N ALA A 82 -16.49 -7.36 -3.28
CA ALA A 82 -17.24 -6.23 -2.73
C ALA A 82 -18.54 -6.02 -3.52
N ASP A 83 -19.65 -5.86 -2.82
CA ASP A 83 -20.87 -5.36 -3.45
C ASP A 83 -20.75 -3.86 -3.80
N ASP A 84 -21.79 -3.29 -4.42
CA ASP A 84 -21.75 -1.90 -4.90
C ASP A 84 -21.61 -0.90 -3.74
N GLU A 85 -22.28 -1.14 -2.61
CA GLU A 85 -22.21 -0.27 -1.45
C GLU A 85 -20.83 -0.36 -0.77
N GLN A 86 -20.32 -1.56 -0.58
CA GLN A 86 -18.96 -1.79 -0.03
C GLN A 86 -17.88 -1.14 -0.90
N ALA A 87 -17.98 -1.30 -2.22
CA ALA A 87 -17.02 -0.72 -3.16
C ALA A 87 -17.05 0.81 -3.15
N GLU A 88 -18.23 1.43 -3.16
CA GLU A 88 -18.38 2.89 -3.06
C GLU A 88 -17.75 3.41 -1.76
N LYS A 89 -18.02 2.77 -0.63
CA LYS A 89 -17.49 3.20 0.66
C LYS A 89 -15.99 3.03 0.77
N LEU A 90 -15.43 1.92 0.29
CA LEU A 90 -13.98 1.72 0.22
C LEU A 90 -13.32 2.74 -0.70
N GLN A 91 -13.91 3.03 -1.86
CA GLN A 91 -13.43 4.10 -2.74
C GLN A 91 -13.30 5.43 -2.00
N ARG A 92 -14.32 5.86 -1.26
CA ARG A 92 -14.34 7.12 -0.52
C ARG A 92 -13.30 7.16 0.62
N VAL A 93 -13.03 6.01 1.26
CA VAL A 93 -11.94 5.91 2.24
C VAL A 93 -10.58 6.06 1.57
N PHE A 94 -10.32 5.31 0.49
CA PHE A 94 -9.01 5.25 -0.16
C PHE A 94 -8.70 6.47 -1.04
N THR A 95 -9.68 7.27 -1.41
CA THR A 95 -9.48 8.61 -2.02
C THR A 95 -9.37 9.74 -0.98
N GLY A 96 -9.54 9.43 0.31
CA GLY A 96 -9.41 10.40 1.41
C GLY A 96 -10.67 11.24 1.67
N GLU A 97 -11.78 11.00 0.96
CA GLU A 97 -13.04 11.74 1.13
C GLU A 97 -13.62 11.61 2.55
N LEU A 98 -13.48 10.44 3.17
CA LEU A 98 -14.01 10.17 4.51
C LEU A 98 -13.03 10.46 5.65
N GLY A 99 -11.94 11.19 5.40
CA GLY A 99 -10.94 11.48 6.43
C GLY A 99 -9.91 10.36 6.60
N GLY A 100 -9.26 10.33 7.77
CA GLY A 100 -8.24 9.33 8.11
C GLY A 100 -6.91 9.52 7.39
N PRO A 101 -6.03 8.49 7.37
CA PRO A 101 -4.68 8.63 6.82
C PRO A 101 -4.64 9.07 5.36
N MET A 102 -5.57 8.58 4.53
CA MET A 102 -5.60 8.94 3.10
C MET A 102 -6.01 10.40 2.86
N ALA A 103 -6.81 11.01 3.74
CA ALA A 103 -7.13 12.43 3.64
C ALA A 103 -5.88 13.32 3.82
N GLY A 104 -4.89 12.88 4.59
CA GLY A 104 -3.60 13.57 4.71
C GLY A 104 -2.78 13.54 3.43
N LEU A 105 -2.97 12.53 2.58
CA LEU A 105 -2.29 12.37 1.29
C LEU A 105 -3.08 12.95 0.12
N ALA A 106 -4.39 13.09 0.24
CA ALA A 106 -5.27 13.56 -0.82
C ALA A 106 -4.84 14.89 -1.47
N PRO A 107 -4.31 15.90 -0.73
CA PRO A 107 -3.80 17.13 -1.34
C PRO A 107 -2.61 16.94 -2.28
N LEU A 108 -1.89 15.81 -2.19
CA LEU A 108 -0.77 15.48 -3.06
C LEU A 108 -1.22 14.81 -4.37
N VAL A 109 -2.45 14.26 -4.41
CA VAL A 109 -3.01 13.60 -5.59
C VAL A 109 -3.45 14.65 -6.60
N GLY A 110 -2.83 14.64 -7.77
CA GLY A 110 -3.21 15.48 -8.91
C GLY A 110 -4.22 14.82 -9.84
N GLU A 111 -4.21 13.47 -9.92
CA GLU A 111 -5.07 12.70 -10.81
C GLU A 111 -5.42 11.34 -10.20
N VAL A 112 -6.70 10.98 -10.20
CA VAL A 112 -7.15 9.61 -9.99
C VAL A 112 -7.29 8.94 -11.35
N VAL A 113 -6.33 8.07 -11.70
CA VAL A 113 -6.21 7.46 -13.04
C VAL A 113 -7.17 6.30 -13.26
N GLY A 114 -7.75 5.75 -12.21
CA GLY A 114 -8.78 4.72 -12.31
C GLY A 114 -9.14 4.13 -10.96
N ILE A 115 -10.37 3.65 -10.85
CA ILE A 115 -10.86 2.85 -9.71
C ILE A 115 -11.64 1.69 -10.32
N GLU A 116 -11.18 0.47 -10.07
CA GLU A 116 -11.72 -0.73 -10.69
C GLU A 116 -11.91 -1.85 -9.66
N ARG A 117 -12.83 -2.77 -9.92
CA ARG A 117 -12.92 -4.03 -9.18
C ARG A 117 -12.09 -5.09 -9.89
N ALA A 118 -11.33 -5.87 -9.11
CA ALA A 118 -10.52 -6.96 -9.63
C ALA A 118 -10.39 -8.08 -8.59
N PRO A 119 -10.06 -9.32 -9.02
CA PRO A 119 -9.65 -10.36 -8.09
C PRO A 119 -8.33 -9.96 -7.44
N ILE A 120 -8.31 -9.88 -6.10
CA ILE A 120 -7.14 -9.53 -5.31
C ILE A 120 -6.79 -10.69 -4.37
N GLU A 121 -5.62 -11.26 -4.56
CA GLU A 121 -5.03 -12.27 -3.70
C GLU A 121 -3.90 -11.66 -2.89
N LEU A 122 -3.91 -11.81 -1.57
CA LEU A 122 -2.84 -11.37 -0.67
C LEU A 122 -2.55 -12.51 0.31
N HIS A 123 -1.30 -12.96 0.33
CA HIS A 123 -0.86 -14.07 1.15
C HIS A 123 0.35 -13.71 2.00
N HIS A 124 0.37 -14.25 3.22
CA HIS A 124 1.50 -14.15 4.15
C HIS A 124 1.96 -15.58 4.50
N ASP A 125 3.25 -15.85 4.31
CA ASP A 125 3.89 -17.11 4.67
C ASP A 125 5.21 -16.81 5.40
N GLY A 126 5.14 -16.69 6.72
CA GLY A 126 6.27 -16.30 7.55
C GLY A 126 6.78 -14.90 7.16
N LEU A 127 8.02 -14.86 6.63
CA LEU A 127 8.67 -13.61 6.18
C LEU A 127 8.33 -13.25 4.73
N ARG A 128 7.62 -14.11 4.00
CA ARG A 128 7.25 -13.90 2.60
C ARG A 128 5.83 -13.42 2.47
N HIS A 129 5.64 -12.44 1.60
CA HIS A 129 4.35 -11.86 1.33
C HIS A 129 4.16 -11.69 -0.18
N SER A 130 3.02 -12.14 -0.69
CA SER A 130 2.70 -12.02 -2.11
C SER A 130 1.37 -11.33 -2.33
N VAL A 131 1.31 -10.57 -3.43
CA VAL A 131 0.10 -9.85 -3.86
C VAL A 131 -0.10 -10.09 -5.36
N ARG A 132 -1.33 -10.43 -5.72
CA ARG A 132 -1.74 -10.54 -7.11
C ARG A 132 -3.06 -9.82 -7.34
N VAL A 133 -3.15 -9.05 -8.43
CA VAL A 133 -4.38 -8.41 -8.89
C VAL A 133 -4.59 -8.78 -10.36
N GLY A 134 -5.43 -9.78 -10.61
CA GLY A 134 -5.65 -10.31 -11.95
C GLY A 134 -4.33 -10.54 -12.71
N ASP A 135 -4.23 -9.97 -13.91
CA ASP A 135 -3.00 -9.99 -14.73
C ASP A 135 -2.19 -8.69 -14.62
N ALA A 136 -2.67 -7.69 -13.89
CA ALA A 136 -2.06 -6.36 -13.83
C ALA A 136 -0.92 -6.27 -12.81
N ILE A 137 -1.01 -6.99 -11.70
CA ILE A 137 -0.05 -6.93 -10.59
C ILE A 137 0.29 -8.34 -10.15
N ASP A 138 1.59 -8.63 -10.04
CA ASP A 138 2.12 -9.83 -9.41
C ASP A 138 3.47 -9.49 -8.76
N PHE A 139 3.51 -9.45 -7.43
CA PHE A 139 4.76 -9.25 -6.72
C PHE A 139 4.85 -10.10 -5.45
N GLU A 140 6.08 -10.36 -5.06
CA GLU A 140 6.45 -11.02 -3.80
C GLU A 140 7.59 -10.24 -3.16
N ILE A 141 7.49 -10.04 -1.85
CA ILE A 141 8.55 -9.47 -1.02
C ILE A 141 8.93 -10.44 0.09
N GLU A 142 10.17 -10.36 0.55
CA GLU A 142 10.67 -11.10 1.72
C GLU A 142 11.23 -10.11 2.75
N ASP A 143 10.73 -10.23 3.98
CA ASP A 143 11.17 -9.42 5.12
C ASP A 143 12.65 -9.70 5.42
N ILE A 144 13.46 -8.65 5.58
CA ILE A 144 14.91 -8.76 5.71
C ILE A 144 15.30 -9.10 7.14
N VAL A 145 15.89 -10.27 7.34
CA VAL A 145 16.57 -10.63 8.60
C VAL A 145 18.07 -10.37 8.42
N PRO A 146 18.68 -9.46 9.22
CA PRO A 146 20.08 -9.13 9.07
C PRO A 146 20.99 -10.31 9.39
N VAL A 147 22.11 -10.41 8.70
CA VAL A 147 23.15 -11.41 8.99
C VAL A 147 23.61 -11.26 10.46
N GLY A 148 23.63 -12.36 11.20
CA GLY A 148 24.01 -12.40 12.62
C GLY A 148 22.87 -12.20 13.60
N VAL A 149 21.64 -11.99 13.14
CA VAL A 149 20.45 -11.97 14.00
C VAL A 149 19.93 -13.40 14.17
N GLU A 150 20.35 -14.05 15.25
CA GLU A 150 20.01 -15.47 15.54
C GLU A 150 18.53 -15.69 15.88
N THR A 151 17.81 -14.64 16.32
CA THR A 151 16.38 -14.72 16.62
C THR A 151 15.49 -14.87 15.40
N GLY A 152 16.01 -14.57 14.20
CA GLY A 152 15.22 -14.54 12.97
C GLY A 152 14.29 -13.30 12.87
N GLU A 153 14.42 -12.31 13.78
CA GLU A 153 13.61 -11.10 13.74
C GLU A 153 14.03 -10.18 12.61
N PRO A 154 13.07 -9.71 11.79
CA PRO A 154 13.37 -8.82 10.68
C PRO A 154 13.62 -7.36 11.13
N VAL A 155 14.29 -6.60 10.26
CA VAL A 155 14.50 -5.15 10.45
C VAL A 155 13.18 -4.41 10.39
N ARG A 156 12.99 -3.44 11.29
CA ARG A 156 11.81 -2.58 11.35
C ARG A 156 12.17 -1.11 11.37
N PHE A 157 11.37 -0.31 10.68
CA PHE A 157 11.31 1.13 10.89
C PHE A 157 10.40 1.46 12.07
N GLN A 158 10.79 2.46 12.85
CA GLN A 158 9.97 3.02 13.93
C GLN A 158 9.86 4.54 13.78
N GLY A 159 8.67 5.08 14.07
CA GLY A 159 8.45 6.52 14.09
C GLY A 159 8.38 7.18 12.71
N MET A 160 8.27 6.40 11.64
CA MET A 160 8.08 6.94 10.30
C MET A 160 6.65 7.44 10.11
N PHE A 161 6.46 8.40 9.20
CA PHE A 161 5.16 8.75 8.68
C PHE A 161 4.84 7.84 7.48
N HIS A 162 3.83 6.99 7.65
CA HIS A 162 3.37 6.11 6.59
C HIS A 162 1.87 5.81 6.79
N PRO A 163 1.06 5.71 5.72
CA PRO A 163 -0.38 5.45 5.87
C PRO A 163 -0.68 4.12 6.60
N ALA A 164 0.11 3.08 6.39
CA ALA A 164 -0.12 1.80 7.07
C ALA A 164 0.31 1.77 8.55
N GLY A 165 1.08 2.75 9.01
CA GLY A 165 1.51 2.82 10.40
C GLY A 165 2.96 3.29 10.58
N SER A 166 3.38 3.47 11.83
CA SER A 166 4.69 4.01 12.17
C SER A 166 5.74 2.93 12.49
N ASN A 167 5.38 1.65 12.40
CA ASN A 167 6.27 0.52 12.68
C ASN A 167 6.08 -0.55 11.60
N LEU A 168 6.92 -0.52 10.59
CA LEU A 168 6.84 -1.40 9.42
C LEU A 168 8.12 -2.22 9.28
N THR A 169 7.97 -3.47 8.86
CA THR A 169 9.09 -4.36 8.54
C THR A 169 9.64 -4.00 7.16
N ILE A 170 10.98 -3.97 7.04
CA ILE A 170 11.66 -3.71 5.77
C ILE A 170 11.79 -5.03 5.01
N ALA A 171 11.45 -4.99 3.74
CA ALA A 171 11.50 -6.14 2.84
C ALA A 171 12.21 -5.83 1.52
N GLU A 172 12.65 -6.87 0.84
CA GLU A 172 13.19 -6.82 -0.52
C GLU A 172 12.22 -7.54 -1.47
N ALA A 173 12.01 -6.98 -2.67
CA ALA A 173 11.19 -7.64 -3.68
C ALA A 173 11.96 -8.82 -4.30
N THR A 174 11.40 -10.02 -4.19
CA THR A 174 11.95 -11.25 -4.80
C THR A 174 11.38 -11.49 -6.20
N ARG A 175 10.19 -10.95 -6.47
CA ARG A 175 9.52 -10.94 -7.78
C ARG A 175 8.62 -9.73 -7.85
N SER A 176 8.61 -9.07 -9.01
CA SER A 176 7.70 -7.93 -9.21
C SER A 176 7.39 -7.68 -10.67
N ARG A 177 6.11 -7.55 -10.98
CA ARG A 177 5.58 -7.06 -12.26
C ARG A 177 4.32 -6.26 -11.99
N ILE A 178 4.40 -4.98 -12.22
CA ILE A 178 3.30 -4.05 -12.07
C ILE A 178 3.05 -3.38 -13.43
N ASP A 179 1.83 -3.51 -13.97
CA ASP A 179 1.38 -2.85 -15.19
C ASP A 179 -0.13 -2.55 -15.06
N ALA A 180 -0.45 -1.41 -14.47
CA ALA A 180 -1.80 -1.05 -14.09
C ALA A 180 -2.04 0.44 -14.24
N PHE A 181 -3.19 0.84 -14.78
CA PHE A 181 -3.59 2.24 -14.97
C PHE A 181 -2.57 3.09 -15.76
N GLY A 182 -1.80 2.47 -16.67
CA GLY A 182 -0.72 3.13 -17.39
C GLY A 182 0.51 3.45 -16.53
N ILE A 183 0.63 2.81 -15.37
CA ILE A 183 1.80 2.85 -14.49
C ILE A 183 2.47 1.49 -14.57
N SER A 184 3.70 1.43 -15.10
CA SER A 184 4.45 0.17 -15.27
C SER A 184 5.81 0.28 -14.61
N TYR A 185 6.14 -0.70 -13.72
CA TYR A 185 7.45 -0.76 -13.05
C TYR A 185 7.71 -2.13 -12.45
N GLU A 186 8.95 -2.38 -12.09
CA GLU A 186 9.37 -3.48 -11.22
C GLU A 186 9.73 -2.92 -9.84
N GLY A 187 9.12 -3.48 -8.78
CA GLY A 187 9.45 -3.15 -7.40
C GLY A 187 10.78 -3.77 -6.99
N LYS A 188 11.50 -3.08 -6.12
CA LYS A 188 12.80 -3.50 -5.59
C LYS A 188 12.82 -3.60 -4.07
N THR A 189 12.12 -2.69 -3.40
CA THR A 189 11.95 -2.72 -1.96
C THR A 189 10.51 -2.98 -1.60
N GLY A 190 10.26 -3.29 -0.33
CA GLY A 190 8.92 -3.42 0.20
C GLY A 190 8.86 -3.11 1.68
N LEU A 191 7.64 -2.92 2.16
CA LEU A 191 7.33 -2.86 3.58
C LEU A 191 6.17 -3.81 3.88
N SER A 192 6.16 -4.35 5.09
CA SER A 192 5.07 -5.19 5.57
C SER A 192 4.67 -4.83 7.00
N THR A 193 3.43 -5.12 7.35
CA THR A 193 2.98 -5.22 8.74
C THR A 193 1.80 -6.18 8.86
N SER A 194 1.80 -6.97 9.93
CA SER A 194 0.65 -7.81 10.28
C SER A 194 -0.53 -7.00 10.80
N GLU A 195 -0.33 -5.72 11.15
CA GLU A 195 -1.35 -4.89 11.77
C GLU A 195 -1.29 -3.45 11.26
N PHE A 196 -2.32 -3.03 10.53
CA PHE A 196 -2.67 -1.63 10.37
C PHE A 196 -4.02 -1.35 11.04
N ALA A 197 -4.23 -0.12 11.47
CA ALA A 197 -5.49 0.33 12.03
C ALA A 197 -5.78 1.77 11.62
N TRP A 198 -6.89 1.98 10.92
CA TRP A 198 -7.38 3.27 10.49
C TRP A 198 -8.73 3.57 11.11
N ALA A 199 -9.00 4.84 11.39
CA ALA A 199 -10.32 5.32 11.81
C ALA A 199 -10.48 6.82 11.51
N ALA A 200 -11.73 7.27 11.37
CA ALA A 200 -12.13 8.68 11.33
C ALA A 200 -13.59 8.86 11.78
#